data_d776553d6a1d9efa290d097b502751e8
#
_entry.id   d776553d6a1d9efa290d097b502751e8
#
_cell.length_a   1.000
_cell.length_b   1.000
_cell.length_c   1.000
_cell.angle_alpha   90.00
_cell.angle_beta   90.00
_cell.angle_gamma   90.00
#
_symmetry.space_group_name_H-M   'P 1'
#
loop_
_entity.id
_entity.type
_entity.pdbx_description
1 polymer ?
#
loop_
_entity_poly.entity_id
_entity_poly.type
_entity_poly.pdbx_seq_one_letter_code
_entity_poly.pdbx_strand_id
1 'polypeptide(L)'
;MNKTIIFIFITFIFLSGCIQNDDLDSDDVLIQEELIDNEIIETEKNEPIIKKYELNLEIVNIPDKYPEISNYFDKYGEVFGIPFFATNGVSDNKLMHAMNIMAQYLDNDEDGIPDNPAVIDELLNQEVGMIMFSNENEAENSQVWESDAPMDRYQELYGSETIITGSRFDASLEEIFHLITDTGYDGVYPSVFGEFVGSELADLMDNARGGHFSNEGMITEDDGYSFPSAVPSSYPSGAWYTYDDETCTYDCMNTEYIYWAMTSILGAQEEYCSEIRQEWKLCTKEKVMNQDPGIYNLLTNPEYRLPTVLPDGSYGR
;
A
#
# COMPACT_ATOMS: atom_id res chain seq x y z
N MET A 1 11.06 29.79 -4.12
CA MET A 1 11.27 28.80 -5.19
C MET A 1 10.56 27.56 -4.69
N ASN A 2 9.32 27.38 -5.10
CA ASN A 2 8.50 26.22 -4.75
C ASN A 2 9.06 25.03 -5.54
N LYS A 3 9.52 24.01 -4.87
CA LYS A 3 9.79 22.72 -5.48
C LYS A 3 8.48 21.93 -5.44
N THR A 4 7.81 21.84 -6.57
CA THR A 4 6.74 20.89 -6.80
C THR A 4 7.41 19.51 -6.82
N ILE A 5 7.08 18.65 -5.88
CA ILE A 5 7.45 17.25 -5.89
C ILE A 5 6.39 16.60 -6.79
N ILE A 6 6.80 16.15 -7.95
CA ILE A 6 5.92 15.41 -8.88
C ILE A 6 6.03 13.94 -8.48
N PHE A 7 4.96 13.38 -7.91
CA PHE A 7 4.82 11.95 -7.70
C PHE A 7 4.25 11.35 -8.98
N ILE A 8 4.99 10.48 -9.63
CA ILE A 8 4.49 9.69 -10.76
C ILE A 8 3.82 8.46 -10.17
N PHE A 9 2.48 8.49 -10.04
CA PHE A 9 1.69 7.31 -9.70
C PHE A 9 1.35 6.55 -10.98
N ILE A 10 1.85 5.34 -11.09
CA ILE A 10 1.43 4.40 -12.14
C ILE A 10 0.11 3.78 -11.71
N THR A 11 -0.96 4.18 -12.37
CA THR A 11 -2.33 3.72 -12.09
C THR A 11 -2.52 2.28 -12.55
N PHE A 12 -2.86 1.38 -11.61
CA PHE A 12 -3.28 0.01 -11.90
C PHE A 12 -4.61 0.00 -12.64
N ILE A 13 -4.65 -0.53 -13.86
CA ILE A 13 -5.89 -0.82 -14.58
C ILE A 13 -6.25 -2.29 -14.38
N PHE A 14 -7.20 -2.57 -13.49
CA PHE A 14 -7.87 -3.87 -13.46
C PHE A 14 -8.94 -3.92 -14.56
N LEU A 15 -8.72 -4.75 -15.58
CA LEU A 15 -9.73 -5.15 -16.55
C LEU A 15 -10.69 -6.17 -15.91
N SER A 16 -11.77 -5.68 -15.29
CA SER A 16 -12.90 -6.51 -14.90
C SER A 16 -13.64 -7.02 -16.12
N GLY A 17 -13.40 -8.28 -16.48
CA GLY A 17 -14.17 -8.99 -17.49
C GLY A 17 -15.59 -9.27 -16.99
N CYS A 18 -16.60 -8.57 -17.51
CA CYS A 18 -18.00 -8.92 -17.37
C CYS A 18 -18.29 -10.25 -18.03
N ILE A 19 -18.61 -11.28 -17.24
CA ILE A 19 -19.25 -12.50 -17.71
C ILE A 19 -20.77 -12.27 -17.67
N GLN A 20 -21.40 -12.22 -18.83
CA GLN A 20 -22.86 -12.24 -18.96
C GLN A 20 -23.38 -13.62 -18.58
N ASN A 21 -24.31 -13.67 -17.60
CA ASN A 21 -25.12 -14.84 -17.32
C ASN A 21 -26.28 -14.88 -18.31
N ASP A 22 -26.30 -15.90 -19.15
CA ASP A 22 -27.49 -16.31 -19.88
C ASP A 22 -28.35 -17.24 -19.01
N ASP A 23 -29.65 -17.00 -19.07
CA ASP A 23 -30.73 -17.70 -18.39
C ASP A 23 -30.70 -19.23 -18.61
N LEU A 24 -30.85 -20.01 -17.54
CA LEU A 24 -31.33 -21.38 -17.62
C LEU A 24 -32.49 -21.61 -16.68
N ASP A 25 -33.53 -22.12 -17.32
CA ASP A 25 -34.89 -22.39 -16.85
C ASP A 25 -34.92 -23.50 -15.81
N SER A 26 -35.93 -23.40 -14.96
CA SER A 26 -36.27 -24.38 -13.93
C SER A 26 -36.82 -25.69 -14.52
N ASP A 27 -36.40 -26.81 -14.02
CA ASP A 27 -37.21 -27.92 -13.48
C ASP A 27 -36.40 -29.21 -13.31
N ASP A 28 -36.76 -29.92 -12.23
CA ASP A 28 -36.55 -31.31 -11.86
C ASP A 28 -35.53 -31.66 -10.75
N VAL A 29 -36.17 -31.72 -9.56
CA VAL A 29 -35.69 -32.40 -8.36
C VAL A 29 -35.80 -33.91 -8.54
N LEU A 30 -34.72 -34.62 -8.45
CA LEU A 30 -34.71 -36.04 -8.05
C LEU A 30 -33.57 -36.28 -7.04
N ILE A 31 -34.01 -36.67 -5.85
CA ILE A 31 -33.19 -37.11 -4.72
C ILE A 31 -32.63 -38.49 -5.05
N GLN A 32 -31.31 -38.63 -5.06
CA GLN A 32 -30.66 -39.94 -4.87
C GLN A 32 -29.71 -39.83 -3.68
N GLU A 33 -30.08 -40.53 -2.61
CA GLU A 33 -29.18 -40.90 -1.52
C GLU A 33 -28.17 -41.91 -2.06
N GLU A 34 -26.90 -41.52 -2.22
CA GLU A 34 -25.81 -42.47 -2.36
C GLU A 34 -24.93 -42.42 -1.11
N LEU A 35 -24.72 -43.59 -0.58
CA LEU A 35 -23.86 -43.92 0.54
C LEU A 35 -22.43 -43.44 0.26
N ILE A 36 -21.95 -42.50 1.03
CA ILE A 36 -20.55 -42.08 0.98
C ILE A 36 -19.77 -43.03 1.91
N ASP A 37 -18.98 -43.90 1.29
CA ASP A 37 -17.92 -44.64 1.93
C ASP A 37 -16.95 -43.70 2.64
N ASN A 38 -16.57 -44.01 3.88
CA ASN A 38 -15.56 -43.34 4.64
C ASN A 38 -14.19 -43.49 3.98
N GLU A 39 -13.83 -42.64 3.05
CA GLU A 39 -12.43 -42.37 2.71
C GLU A 39 -11.83 -41.40 3.72
N ILE A 40 -10.77 -41.88 4.32
CA ILE A 40 -9.93 -41.18 5.28
C ILE A 40 -9.46 -39.88 4.61
N ILE A 41 -10.02 -38.72 5.05
CA ILE A 41 -9.43 -37.44 4.76
C ILE A 41 -8.09 -37.42 5.51
N GLU A 42 -7.00 -37.61 4.77
CA GLU A 42 -5.68 -37.25 5.27
C GLU A 42 -5.75 -35.78 5.64
N THR A 43 -5.71 -35.52 6.93
CA THR A 43 -5.51 -34.15 7.46
C THR A 43 -4.22 -33.63 6.86
N GLU A 44 -4.31 -32.64 5.97
CA GLU A 44 -3.17 -31.79 5.64
C GLU A 44 -2.55 -31.39 6.99
N LYS A 45 -1.31 -31.81 7.19
CA LYS A 45 -0.54 -31.40 8.33
C LYS A 45 -0.50 -29.87 8.30
N ASN A 46 -1.20 -29.25 9.24
CA ASN A 46 -0.95 -27.84 9.57
C ASN A 46 0.55 -27.72 9.87
N GLU A 47 1.34 -27.32 8.89
CA GLU A 47 2.66 -26.79 9.17
C GLU A 47 2.45 -25.58 10.09
N PRO A 48 3.23 -25.48 11.19
CA PRO A 48 3.04 -24.35 12.08
C PRO A 48 3.24 -23.05 11.28
N ILE A 49 2.33 -22.09 11.46
CA ILE A 49 2.31 -20.77 10.81
C ILE A 49 3.71 -20.14 10.76
N ILE A 50 4.50 -20.33 11.80
CA ILE A 50 5.91 -19.90 11.95
C ILE A 50 6.83 -20.37 10.80
N LYS A 51 6.51 -21.46 10.09
CA LYS A 51 7.31 -21.94 8.96
C LYS A 51 6.87 -21.37 7.60
N LYS A 52 5.69 -20.77 7.52
CA LYS A 52 5.14 -20.24 6.27
C LYS A 52 5.72 -18.85 5.95
N TYR A 53 6.00 -18.06 6.98
CA TYR A 53 6.49 -16.69 6.85
C TYR A 53 7.83 -16.55 7.58
N GLU A 54 8.93 -16.84 6.88
CA GLU A 54 10.27 -16.65 7.42
C GLU A 54 10.71 -15.21 7.19
N LEU A 55 11.07 -14.51 8.26
CA LEU A 55 11.65 -13.18 8.17
C LEU A 55 13.16 -13.29 8.08
N ASN A 56 13.73 -12.88 6.95
CA ASN A 56 15.17 -12.83 6.72
C ASN A 56 15.58 -11.44 6.21
N LEU A 57 16.03 -10.58 7.12
CA LEU A 57 16.44 -9.21 6.81
C LEU A 57 17.93 -9.19 6.36
N GLU A 58 18.22 -9.77 5.20
CA GLU A 58 19.56 -9.78 4.60
C GLU A 58 19.54 -9.14 3.21
N ILE A 59 20.60 -8.40 2.89
CA ILE A 59 20.80 -7.86 1.54
C ILE A 59 21.73 -8.83 0.79
N VAL A 60 21.22 -9.36 -0.34
CA VAL A 60 21.92 -10.35 -1.16
C VAL A 60 21.88 -9.97 -2.64
N ASN A 61 22.48 -10.78 -3.50
CA ASN A 61 22.33 -10.64 -4.94
C ASN A 61 20.91 -11.03 -5.38
N ILE A 62 20.43 -10.41 -6.45
CA ILE A 62 19.10 -10.72 -7.01
C ILE A 62 19.05 -12.20 -7.42
N PRO A 63 18.06 -12.97 -6.93
CA PRO A 63 17.89 -14.37 -7.29
C PRO A 63 17.57 -14.57 -8.77
N ASP A 64 18.00 -15.71 -9.34
CA ASP A 64 17.76 -16.08 -10.75
C ASP A 64 16.27 -16.15 -11.15
N LYS A 65 15.38 -16.19 -10.18
CA LYS A 65 13.90 -16.14 -10.41
C LYS A 65 13.39 -14.78 -10.90
N TYR A 66 14.23 -13.73 -10.89
CA TYR A 66 13.89 -12.38 -11.34
C TYR A 66 14.80 -11.92 -12.50
N PRO A 67 14.81 -12.61 -13.64
CA PRO A 67 15.75 -12.31 -14.72
C PRO A 67 15.52 -10.95 -15.38
N GLU A 68 14.26 -10.47 -15.44
CA GLU A 68 13.90 -9.19 -16.04
C GLU A 68 14.36 -8.02 -15.16
N ILE A 69 14.26 -8.17 -13.83
CA ILE A 69 14.67 -7.15 -12.85
C ILE A 69 16.19 -7.06 -12.71
N SER A 70 16.90 -8.18 -12.75
CA SER A 70 18.35 -8.26 -12.49
C SER A 70 19.22 -7.48 -13.49
N ASN A 71 18.65 -7.01 -14.60
CA ASN A 71 19.35 -6.15 -15.56
C ASN A 71 19.39 -4.69 -15.14
N TYR A 72 18.55 -4.28 -14.20
CA TYR A 72 18.31 -2.87 -13.86
C TYR A 72 18.60 -2.56 -12.39
N PHE A 73 18.52 -3.57 -11.54
CA PHE A 73 18.79 -3.48 -10.10
C PHE A 73 19.98 -4.37 -9.72
N ASP A 74 20.59 -4.07 -8.58
CA ASP A 74 21.85 -4.70 -8.16
C ASP A 74 21.72 -5.43 -6.81
N LYS A 75 20.74 -5.04 -5.99
CA LYS A 75 20.56 -5.51 -4.63
C LYS A 75 19.17 -6.09 -4.46
N TYR A 76 19.09 -7.10 -3.59
CA TYR A 76 17.86 -7.77 -3.23
C TYR A 76 17.77 -7.97 -1.72
N GLY A 77 16.57 -7.84 -1.18
CA GLY A 77 16.18 -8.32 0.12
C GLY A 77 14.73 -8.76 0.07
N GLU A 78 14.24 -9.37 1.13
CA GLU A 78 12.82 -9.72 1.26
C GLU A 78 12.33 -9.59 2.70
N VAL A 79 11.06 -9.25 2.85
CA VAL A 79 10.35 -9.18 4.13
C VAL A 79 9.15 -10.10 4.05
N PHE A 80 9.16 -11.19 4.80
CA PHE A 80 8.13 -12.24 4.74
C PHE A 80 7.86 -12.76 3.31
N GLY A 81 8.90 -12.76 2.45
CA GLY A 81 8.81 -13.15 1.05
C GLY A 81 8.47 -12.02 0.07
N ILE A 82 8.11 -10.82 0.53
CA ILE A 82 7.84 -9.64 -0.30
C ILE A 82 9.18 -9.05 -0.74
N PRO A 83 9.46 -8.94 -2.05
CA PRO A 83 10.76 -8.54 -2.57
C PRO A 83 11.02 -7.03 -2.45
N PHE A 84 12.29 -6.71 -2.20
CA PHE A 84 12.87 -5.39 -2.35
C PHE A 84 14.01 -5.45 -3.35
N PHE A 85 13.98 -4.57 -4.35
CA PHE A 85 15.07 -4.39 -5.29
C PHE A 85 15.65 -3.00 -5.17
N ALA A 86 16.97 -2.85 -5.25
CA ALA A 86 17.59 -1.54 -5.20
C ALA A 86 18.75 -1.41 -6.20
N THR A 87 18.92 -0.21 -6.75
CA THR A 87 20.10 0.13 -7.55
C THR A 87 21.34 0.26 -6.66
N ASN A 88 22.54 0.22 -7.27
CA ASN A 88 23.79 0.45 -6.54
C ASN A 88 23.86 1.84 -5.89
N GLY A 89 23.08 2.81 -6.39
CA GLY A 89 23.01 4.16 -5.85
C GLY A 89 22.36 4.24 -4.46
N VAL A 90 21.54 3.26 -4.08
CA VAL A 90 20.93 3.14 -2.75
C VAL A 90 21.94 2.52 -1.79
N SER A 91 22.21 3.16 -0.64
CA SER A 91 23.10 2.56 0.37
C SER A 91 22.41 1.38 1.07
N ASP A 92 23.19 0.37 1.50
CA ASP A 92 22.67 -0.81 2.22
C ASP A 92 21.91 -0.41 3.49
N ASN A 93 22.34 0.63 4.18
CA ASN A 93 21.64 1.13 5.37
C ASN A 93 20.24 1.64 5.05
N LYS A 94 20.02 2.26 3.90
CA LYS A 94 18.70 2.77 3.49
C LYS A 94 17.79 1.63 3.02
N LEU A 95 18.31 0.70 2.26
CA LEU A 95 17.56 -0.50 1.89
C LEU A 95 17.16 -1.31 3.14
N MET A 96 18.10 -1.53 4.07
CA MET A 96 17.82 -2.22 5.33
C MET A 96 16.82 -1.48 6.20
N HIS A 97 16.87 -0.13 6.22
CA HIS A 97 15.90 0.69 6.94
C HIS A 97 14.49 0.50 6.37
N ALA A 98 14.32 0.59 5.05
CA ALA A 98 13.03 0.36 4.40
C ALA A 98 12.49 -1.06 4.67
N MET A 99 13.34 -2.08 4.59
CA MET A 99 12.95 -3.46 4.94
C MET A 99 12.51 -3.57 6.41
N ASN A 100 13.20 -2.92 7.35
CA ASN A 100 12.79 -2.90 8.75
C ASN A 100 11.45 -2.19 8.96
N ILE A 101 11.20 -1.07 8.25
CA ILE A 101 9.89 -0.38 8.29
C ILE A 101 8.77 -1.32 7.84
N MET A 102 8.95 -2.04 6.73
CA MET A 102 7.95 -3.01 6.27
C MET A 102 7.75 -4.13 7.28
N ALA A 103 8.84 -4.68 7.84
CA ALA A 103 8.75 -5.72 8.86
C ALA A 103 7.93 -5.25 10.08
N GLN A 104 8.16 -4.02 10.56
CA GLN A 104 7.45 -3.41 11.67
C GLN A 104 5.98 -3.08 11.36
N TYR A 105 5.63 -2.80 10.10
CA TYR A 105 4.23 -2.65 9.70
C TYR A 105 3.47 -3.98 9.67
N LEU A 106 4.13 -5.06 9.28
CA LEU A 106 3.52 -6.37 9.11
C LEU A 106 3.57 -7.26 10.37
N ASP A 107 4.50 -6.98 11.27
CA ASP A 107 4.73 -7.62 12.57
C ASP A 107 5.12 -6.52 13.58
N ASN A 108 4.09 -5.86 14.12
CA ASN A 108 4.25 -4.61 14.86
C ASN A 108 4.67 -4.85 16.32
N ASP A 109 4.52 -6.07 16.85
CA ASP A 109 5.03 -6.47 18.17
C ASP A 109 6.41 -7.16 18.10
N GLU A 110 6.96 -7.31 16.89
CA GLU A 110 8.30 -7.83 16.58
C GLU A 110 8.56 -9.24 17.14
N ASP A 111 7.53 -10.09 17.17
CA ASP A 111 7.65 -11.46 17.67
C ASP A 111 8.09 -12.47 16.58
N GLY A 112 8.26 -12.01 15.34
CA GLY A 112 8.66 -12.80 14.18
C GLY A 112 7.48 -13.51 13.47
N ILE A 113 6.24 -13.20 13.88
CA ILE A 113 5.02 -13.77 13.32
C ILE A 113 4.15 -12.62 12.78
N PRO A 114 3.80 -12.63 11.49
CA PRO A 114 2.96 -11.57 10.94
C PRO A 114 1.66 -11.37 11.71
N ASP A 115 1.32 -10.13 12.04
CA ASP A 115 0.09 -9.78 12.74
C ASP A 115 -1.16 -10.15 11.92
N ASN A 116 -1.13 -9.89 10.61
CA ASN A 116 -2.20 -10.24 9.68
C ASN A 116 -1.67 -11.10 8.52
N PRO A 117 -1.60 -12.43 8.68
CA PRO A 117 -1.10 -13.33 7.64
C PRO A 117 -1.87 -13.27 6.31
N ALA A 118 -3.16 -12.91 6.33
CA ALA A 118 -3.95 -12.81 5.11
C ALA A 118 -3.48 -11.66 4.21
N VAL A 119 -3.06 -10.54 4.81
CA VAL A 119 -2.49 -9.39 4.08
C VAL A 119 -1.18 -9.79 3.39
N ILE A 120 -0.31 -10.54 4.08
CA ILE A 120 0.93 -11.05 3.45
C ILE A 120 0.61 -12.02 2.32
N ASP A 121 -0.32 -12.94 2.53
CA ASP A 121 -0.73 -13.89 1.49
C ASP A 121 -1.24 -13.15 0.24
N GLU A 122 -1.99 -12.06 0.42
CA GLU A 122 -2.47 -11.25 -0.70
C GLU A 122 -1.32 -10.55 -1.42
N LEU A 123 -0.43 -9.87 -0.71
CA LEU A 123 0.76 -9.24 -1.31
C LEU A 123 1.61 -10.24 -2.11
N LEU A 124 1.80 -11.44 -1.58
CA LEU A 124 2.54 -12.51 -2.27
C LEU A 124 1.78 -13.07 -3.48
N ASN A 125 0.45 -13.20 -3.40
CA ASN A 125 -0.39 -13.67 -4.51
C ASN A 125 -0.40 -12.67 -5.68
N GLN A 126 -0.35 -11.38 -5.39
CA GLN A 126 -0.26 -10.32 -6.39
C GLN A 126 1.17 -10.12 -6.91
N GLU A 127 2.15 -10.82 -6.32
CA GLU A 127 3.58 -10.73 -6.68
C GLU A 127 4.14 -9.31 -6.63
N VAL A 128 3.65 -8.50 -5.69
CA VAL A 128 4.08 -7.11 -5.50
C VAL A 128 5.32 -6.99 -4.63
N GLY A 129 5.96 -5.82 -4.65
CA GLY A 129 7.14 -5.54 -3.85
C GLY A 129 7.58 -4.08 -3.93
N MET A 130 8.81 -3.82 -3.51
CA MET A 130 9.40 -2.48 -3.50
C MET A 130 10.55 -2.38 -4.48
N ILE A 131 10.68 -1.24 -5.14
CA ILE A 131 11.88 -0.88 -5.90
C ILE A 131 12.46 0.41 -5.33
N MET A 132 13.78 0.47 -5.24
CA MET A 132 14.49 1.64 -4.73
C MET A 132 15.51 2.17 -5.74
N PHE A 133 15.34 3.43 -6.11
CA PHE A 133 16.36 4.22 -6.82
C PHE A 133 17.06 5.15 -5.83
N SER A 134 18.26 5.63 -6.16
CA SER A 134 18.93 6.59 -5.26
C SER A 134 18.20 7.92 -5.11
N ASN A 135 17.48 8.31 -6.16
CA ASN A 135 16.67 9.54 -6.24
C ASN A 135 15.76 9.49 -7.48
N GLU A 136 14.81 10.41 -7.55
CA GLU A 136 13.86 10.58 -8.65
C GLU A 136 14.53 10.68 -10.03
N ASN A 137 15.62 11.44 -10.16
CA ASN A 137 16.32 11.59 -11.46
C ASN A 137 16.93 10.26 -11.95
N GLU A 138 17.36 9.36 -11.05
CA GLU A 138 17.80 8.01 -11.43
C GLU A 138 16.62 7.18 -11.93
N ALA A 139 15.48 7.25 -11.26
CA ALA A 139 14.26 6.57 -11.66
C ALA A 139 13.77 7.04 -13.04
N GLU A 140 13.57 8.34 -13.24
CA GLU A 140 13.11 8.93 -14.50
C GLU A 140 13.99 8.56 -15.71
N ASN A 141 15.30 8.41 -15.50
CA ASN A 141 16.25 8.06 -16.58
C ASN A 141 16.53 6.55 -16.68
N SER A 142 15.82 5.73 -15.91
CA SER A 142 16.01 4.28 -15.94
C SER A 142 15.39 3.67 -17.19
N GLN A 143 16.14 2.79 -17.84
CA GLN A 143 15.64 2.01 -18.99
C GLN A 143 14.67 0.89 -18.56
N VAL A 144 14.48 0.67 -17.27
CA VAL A 144 13.54 -0.35 -16.78
C VAL A 144 12.10 -0.07 -17.25
N TRP A 145 11.71 1.20 -17.37
CA TRP A 145 10.39 1.61 -17.81
C TRP A 145 10.09 1.26 -19.29
N GLU A 146 11.13 1.08 -20.10
CA GLU A 146 11.02 0.66 -21.52
C GLU A 146 11.18 -0.86 -21.68
N SER A 147 11.27 -1.61 -20.59
CA SER A 147 11.55 -3.05 -20.59
C SER A 147 10.31 -3.90 -20.44
N ASP A 148 10.47 -5.24 -20.53
CA ASP A 148 9.41 -6.22 -20.24
C ASP A 148 9.31 -6.56 -18.73
N ALA A 149 10.04 -5.84 -17.86
CA ALA A 149 9.96 -6.03 -16.42
C ALA A 149 8.56 -5.62 -15.91
N PRO A 150 7.95 -6.38 -14.97
CA PRO A 150 6.59 -6.11 -14.48
C PRO A 150 6.60 -4.95 -13.46
N MET A 151 6.96 -3.75 -13.91
CA MET A 151 7.15 -2.58 -13.06
C MET A 151 5.86 -2.09 -12.40
N ASP A 152 4.73 -2.40 -12.96
CA ASP A 152 3.40 -2.17 -12.44
C ASP A 152 3.08 -2.91 -11.12
N ARG A 153 3.96 -3.83 -10.70
CA ARG A 153 3.84 -4.58 -9.44
C ARG A 153 4.67 -4.01 -8.30
N TYR A 154 5.44 -2.97 -8.54
CA TYR A 154 6.42 -2.48 -7.57
C TYR A 154 6.15 -1.03 -7.18
N GLN A 155 6.05 -0.80 -5.86
CA GLN A 155 6.02 0.54 -5.30
C GLN A 155 7.42 1.14 -5.31
N GLU A 156 7.54 2.38 -5.77
CA GLU A 156 8.79 3.11 -5.78
C GLU A 156 9.11 3.73 -4.42
N LEU A 157 10.41 3.78 -4.11
CA LEU A 157 10.94 4.51 -2.96
C LEU A 157 12.31 5.09 -3.32
N TYR A 158 12.53 6.36 -3.03
CA TYR A 158 13.80 7.01 -3.32
C TYR A 158 14.74 7.04 -2.12
N GLY A 159 15.99 6.64 -2.35
CA GLY A 159 17.03 6.71 -1.34
C GLY A 159 17.27 8.14 -0.83
N SER A 160 17.03 9.18 -1.64
CA SER A 160 17.12 10.58 -1.22
C SER A 160 16.10 10.95 -0.15
N GLU A 161 14.96 10.26 -0.09
CA GLU A 161 13.81 10.52 0.78
C GLU A 161 13.69 9.51 1.92
N THR A 162 14.44 8.42 1.87
CA THR A 162 14.59 7.47 2.99
C THR A 162 15.47 8.08 4.06
N ILE A 163 14.91 8.41 5.23
CA ILE A 163 15.55 9.15 6.32
C ILE A 163 15.71 8.25 7.56
N ILE A 164 16.89 7.67 7.71
CA ILE A 164 17.19 6.71 8.79
C ILE A 164 17.17 7.35 10.19
N THR A 165 17.58 8.60 10.30
CA THR A 165 17.62 9.36 11.55
C THR A 165 17.47 10.85 11.27
N GLY A 166 16.76 11.57 12.13
CA GLY A 166 16.73 13.03 12.08
C GLY A 166 15.32 13.62 12.11
N SER A 167 15.27 14.93 11.91
CA SER A 167 14.07 15.78 11.99
C SER A 167 13.38 15.97 10.64
N ARG A 168 13.59 15.09 9.67
CA ARG A 168 12.95 15.17 8.36
C ARG A 168 12.00 14.00 8.21
N PHE A 169 10.95 14.23 7.44
CA PHE A 169 10.00 13.20 7.05
C PHE A 169 10.71 12.06 6.31
N ASP A 170 10.32 10.82 6.64
CA ASP A 170 10.85 9.59 6.05
C ASP A 170 9.80 8.97 5.12
N ALA A 171 10.00 9.10 3.81
CA ALA A 171 9.10 8.56 2.79
C ALA A 171 8.95 7.03 2.84
N SER A 172 9.85 6.30 3.50
CA SER A 172 9.66 4.86 3.66
C SER A 172 8.45 4.50 4.53
N LEU A 173 8.01 5.40 5.43
CA LEU A 173 6.75 5.23 6.17
C LEU A 173 5.51 5.35 5.28
N GLU A 174 5.60 6.13 4.23
CA GLU A 174 4.54 6.40 3.27
C GLU A 174 4.45 5.29 2.23
N GLU A 175 5.49 5.15 1.41
CA GLU A 175 5.49 4.29 0.24
C GLU A 175 5.28 2.80 0.59
N ILE A 176 5.84 2.37 1.73
CA ILE A 176 5.64 1.00 2.20
C ILE A 176 4.22 0.79 2.71
N PHE A 177 3.65 1.80 3.39
CA PHE A 177 2.28 1.70 3.88
C PHE A 177 1.28 1.73 2.71
N HIS A 178 1.54 2.51 1.66
CA HIS A 178 0.76 2.50 0.42
C HIS A 178 0.70 1.08 -0.17
N LEU A 179 1.82 0.41 -0.41
CA LEU A 179 1.83 -0.96 -0.92
C LEU A 179 1.01 -1.92 -0.05
N ILE A 180 1.14 -1.82 1.28
CA ILE A 180 0.45 -2.70 2.23
C ILE A 180 -1.06 -2.47 2.22
N THR A 181 -1.51 -1.21 2.14
CA THR A 181 -2.94 -0.86 2.20
C THR A 181 -3.64 -1.03 0.86
N ASP A 182 -3.05 -0.48 -0.21
CA ASP A 182 -3.58 -0.52 -1.57
C ASP A 182 -3.74 -1.95 -2.09
N THR A 183 -2.69 -2.77 -1.99
CA THR A 183 -2.76 -4.16 -2.48
C THR A 183 -3.21 -5.13 -1.38
N GLY A 184 -2.63 -5.03 -0.19
CA GLY A 184 -2.82 -6.02 0.85
C GLY A 184 -4.18 -5.91 1.53
N TYR A 185 -4.48 -4.77 2.14
CA TYR A 185 -5.76 -4.57 2.86
C TYR A 185 -6.95 -4.44 1.91
N ASP A 186 -6.82 -3.76 0.78
CA ASP A 186 -7.88 -3.71 -0.24
C ASP A 186 -8.23 -5.12 -0.71
N GLY A 187 -7.25 -5.93 -1.10
CA GLY A 187 -7.49 -7.29 -1.59
C GLY A 187 -8.13 -8.22 -0.56
N VAL A 188 -7.75 -8.12 0.72
CA VAL A 188 -8.31 -8.97 1.79
C VAL A 188 -9.69 -8.47 2.27
N TYR A 189 -9.89 -7.16 2.37
CA TYR A 189 -11.09 -6.54 2.94
C TYR A 189 -11.71 -5.48 1.99
N PRO A 190 -12.05 -5.83 0.74
CA PRO A 190 -12.42 -4.85 -0.28
C PRO A 190 -13.65 -4.00 0.07
N SER A 191 -14.60 -4.51 0.85
CA SER A 191 -15.75 -3.70 1.29
C SER A 191 -15.41 -2.68 2.37
N VAL A 192 -14.22 -2.78 2.98
CA VAL A 192 -13.77 -1.94 4.09
C VAL A 192 -12.66 -1.01 3.64
N PHE A 193 -11.56 -1.56 3.09
CA PHE A 193 -10.37 -0.83 2.69
C PHE A 193 -10.27 -0.61 1.17
N GLY A 194 -11.27 -1.06 0.41
CA GLY A 194 -11.27 -0.89 -1.05
C GLY A 194 -11.24 0.59 -1.46
N GLU A 195 -10.49 0.90 -2.49
CA GLU A 195 -10.30 2.24 -3.01
C GLU A 195 -11.33 2.63 -4.07
N PHE A 196 -12.54 2.13 -3.90
CA PHE A 196 -13.66 2.35 -4.80
C PHE A 196 -14.89 2.89 -4.07
N VAL A 197 -15.76 3.56 -4.81
CA VAL A 197 -17.00 4.14 -4.29
C VAL A 197 -17.87 3.06 -3.63
N GLY A 198 -18.19 3.26 -2.36
CA GLY A 198 -19.04 2.37 -1.56
C GLY A 198 -18.29 1.43 -0.63
N SER A 199 -16.96 1.47 -0.59
CA SER A 199 -16.19 0.92 0.52
C SER A 199 -16.31 1.82 1.76
N GLU A 200 -16.05 1.28 2.94
CA GLU A 200 -16.10 2.07 4.19
C GLU A 200 -15.03 3.17 4.18
N LEU A 201 -13.81 2.86 3.75
CA LEU A 201 -12.71 3.83 3.63
C LEU A 201 -13.06 4.97 2.69
N ALA A 202 -13.58 4.66 1.50
CA ALA A 202 -13.94 5.68 0.51
C ALA A 202 -15.08 6.58 0.99
N ASP A 203 -16.08 6.05 1.69
CA ASP A 203 -17.17 6.85 2.28
C ASP A 203 -16.63 7.80 3.38
N LEU A 204 -15.66 7.34 4.19
CA LEU A 204 -14.99 8.16 5.20
C LEU A 204 -14.13 9.25 4.55
N MET A 205 -13.37 8.91 3.51
CA MET A 205 -12.57 9.86 2.73
C MET A 205 -13.45 10.95 2.10
N ASP A 206 -14.56 10.59 1.46
CA ASP A 206 -15.49 11.55 0.88
C ASP A 206 -16.07 12.50 1.93
N ASN A 207 -16.38 11.98 3.14
CA ASN A 207 -16.80 12.83 4.25
C ASN A 207 -15.68 13.79 4.68
N ALA A 208 -14.43 13.33 4.77
CA ALA A 208 -13.27 14.15 5.14
C ALA A 208 -12.99 15.27 4.13
N ARG A 209 -13.22 15.02 2.86
CA ARG A 209 -13.09 15.97 1.74
C ARG A 209 -14.28 16.93 1.64
N GLY A 210 -15.40 16.60 2.31
CA GLY A 210 -16.66 17.36 2.27
C GLY A 210 -17.49 17.08 1.01
N GLY A 211 -17.22 16.00 0.30
CA GLY A 211 -17.96 15.55 -0.88
C GLY A 211 -17.20 14.52 -1.70
N HIS A 212 -17.91 13.88 -2.63
CA HIS A 212 -17.35 12.95 -3.58
C HIS A 212 -16.77 13.71 -4.79
N PHE A 213 -15.48 13.55 -5.03
CA PHE A 213 -14.74 14.14 -6.15
C PHE A 213 -13.93 13.05 -6.83
N SER A 214 -14.29 12.65 -8.04
CA SER A 214 -13.65 11.53 -8.76
C SER A 214 -13.35 11.83 -10.23
N ASN A 215 -13.83 12.97 -10.76
CA ASN A 215 -13.62 13.37 -12.14
C ASN A 215 -13.74 14.90 -12.27
N GLU A 216 -12.79 15.59 -11.65
CA GLU A 216 -12.80 17.06 -11.56
C GLU A 216 -12.02 17.73 -12.73
N GLY A 217 -11.30 16.92 -13.50
CA GLY A 217 -10.56 17.31 -14.67
C GLY A 217 -9.85 16.12 -15.29
N MET A 218 -9.29 16.30 -16.49
CA MET A 218 -8.44 15.30 -17.13
C MET A 218 -7.00 15.77 -17.05
N ILE A 219 -6.13 14.93 -16.51
CA ILE A 219 -4.69 15.09 -16.57
C ILE A 219 -4.19 14.28 -17.77
N THR A 220 -3.26 14.85 -18.53
CA THR A 220 -2.62 14.18 -19.66
C THR A 220 -1.12 14.23 -19.46
N GLU A 221 -0.53 13.07 -19.36
CA GLU A 221 0.92 12.91 -19.26
C GLU A 221 1.65 13.14 -20.60
N ASP A 222 2.96 13.26 -20.52
CA ASP A 222 3.82 13.56 -21.69
C ASP A 222 3.76 12.46 -22.76
N ASP A 223 3.46 11.22 -22.39
CA ASP A 223 3.24 10.08 -23.28
C ASP A 223 1.87 10.09 -23.98
N GLY A 224 0.97 11.01 -23.56
CA GLY A 224 -0.40 11.16 -24.07
C GLY A 224 -1.45 10.32 -23.36
N TYR A 225 -1.09 9.58 -22.31
CA TYR A 225 -2.06 8.91 -21.43
C TYR A 225 -2.87 9.95 -20.66
N SER A 226 -4.17 9.71 -20.49
CA SER A 226 -5.05 10.65 -19.79
C SER A 226 -5.93 9.92 -18.79
N PHE A 227 -6.03 10.49 -17.60
CA PHE A 227 -6.84 9.96 -16.50
C PHE A 227 -7.59 11.09 -15.77
N PRO A 228 -8.67 10.78 -15.04
CA PRO A 228 -9.42 11.77 -14.28
C PRO A 228 -8.70 12.16 -13.00
N SER A 229 -8.51 13.46 -12.76
CA SER A 229 -8.10 13.98 -11.46
C SER A 229 -9.26 13.90 -10.47
N ALA A 230 -8.97 13.53 -9.23
CA ALA A 230 -9.92 13.61 -8.13
C ALA A 230 -9.81 14.91 -7.32
N VAL A 231 -8.94 15.84 -7.69
CA VAL A 231 -8.74 17.13 -7.01
C VAL A 231 -9.76 18.16 -7.47
N PRO A 232 -10.70 18.61 -6.62
CA PRO A 232 -11.65 19.66 -6.98
C PRO A 232 -10.94 21.02 -7.10
N SER A 233 -11.48 21.92 -7.92
CA SER A 233 -10.98 23.29 -8.05
C SER A 233 -10.93 24.06 -6.71
N SER A 234 -11.73 23.64 -5.74
CA SER A 234 -11.69 24.07 -4.34
C SER A 234 -12.44 23.12 -3.44
N TYR A 235 -11.85 22.75 -2.32
CA TYR A 235 -12.52 21.94 -1.31
C TYR A 235 -13.60 22.73 -0.56
N PRO A 236 -14.70 22.09 -0.14
CA PRO A 236 -15.73 22.73 0.67
C PRO A 236 -15.19 23.27 1.99
N SER A 237 -15.82 24.36 2.48
CA SER A 237 -15.49 24.90 3.79
C SER A 237 -15.78 23.86 4.87
N GLY A 238 -14.76 23.53 5.67
CA GLY A 238 -14.86 22.54 6.74
C GLY A 238 -14.22 21.19 6.40
N ALA A 239 -13.84 20.94 5.16
CA ALA A 239 -13.01 19.78 4.81
C ALA A 239 -11.72 19.76 5.63
N TRP A 240 -11.29 18.58 6.06
CA TRP A 240 -10.04 18.42 6.82
C TRP A 240 -9.01 17.55 6.10
N TYR A 241 -9.40 16.88 5.04
CA TYR A 241 -8.52 16.26 4.05
C TYR A 241 -8.69 17.06 2.74
N THR A 242 -7.62 17.69 2.31
CA THR A 242 -7.62 18.64 1.19
C THR A 242 -6.34 18.47 0.36
N TYR A 243 -5.97 17.21 0.11
CA TYR A 243 -4.83 16.84 -0.72
C TYR A 243 -4.97 17.46 -2.11
N ASP A 244 -3.91 18.07 -2.64
CA ASP A 244 -3.98 18.95 -3.79
C ASP A 244 -3.07 18.56 -4.96
N ASP A 245 -2.53 17.34 -4.95
CA ASP A 245 -1.84 16.80 -6.11
C ASP A 245 -2.83 16.50 -7.23
N GLU A 246 -2.78 17.30 -8.30
CA GLU A 246 -3.69 17.20 -9.44
C GLU A 246 -3.59 15.85 -10.17
N THR A 247 -2.48 15.12 -10.01
CA THR A 247 -2.30 13.79 -10.63
C THR A 247 -2.99 12.67 -9.86
N CYS A 248 -3.48 12.94 -8.65
CA CYS A 248 -4.09 11.94 -7.79
C CYS A 248 -5.51 11.59 -8.27
N THR A 249 -5.73 10.32 -8.59
CA THR A 249 -7.03 9.73 -8.94
C THR A 249 -7.85 9.44 -7.68
N TYR A 250 -9.06 8.91 -7.82
CA TYR A 250 -9.93 8.64 -6.66
C TYR A 250 -9.38 7.54 -5.75
N ASP A 251 -8.79 6.51 -6.32
CA ASP A 251 -8.07 5.45 -5.62
C ASP A 251 -6.85 6.01 -4.87
N CYS A 252 -5.99 6.73 -5.56
CA CYS A 252 -4.87 7.46 -4.96
C CYS A 252 -5.30 8.32 -3.75
N MET A 253 -6.43 9.02 -3.85
CA MET A 253 -6.96 9.81 -2.71
C MET A 253 -7.30 8.95 -1.50
N ASN A 254 -7.72 7.69 -1.67
CA ASN A 254 -7.97 6.77 -0.58
C ASN A 254 -6.66 6.30 0.06
N THR A 255 -5.65 5.97 -0.75
CA THR A 255 -4.31 5.59 -0.32
C THR A 255 -3.68 6.69 0.54
N GLU A 256 -3.73 7.95 0.08
CA GLU A 256 -3.24 9.10 0.82
C GLU A 256 -4.02 9.36 2.12
N TYR A 257 -5.34 9.26 2.06
CA TYR A 257 -6.18 9.51 3.24
C TYR A 257 -5.91 8.52 4.37
N ILE A 258 -5.80 7.23 4.08
CA ILE A 258 -5.50 6.22 5.11
C ILE A 258 -4.10 6.42 5.68
N TYR A 259 -3.11 6.79 4.85
CA TYR A 259 -1.77 7.09 5.26
C TYR A 259 -1.71 8.30 6.21
N TRP A 260 -2.29 9.45 5.85
CA TRP A 260 -2.34 10.63 6.70
C TRP A 260 -3.02 10.35 8.05
N ALA A 261 -4.12 9.62 8.03
CA ALA A 261 -4.86 9.27 9.25
C ALA A 261 -4.04 8.34 10.15
N MET A 262 -3.46 7.24 9.60
CA MET A 262 -2.73 6.25 10.36
C MET A 262 -1.45 6.84 10.96
N THR A 263 -0.66 7.55 10.17
CA THR A 263 0.58 8.16 10.64
C THR A 263 0.34 9.25 11.67
N SER A 264 -0.78 9.97 11.60
CA SER A 264 -1.21 10.89 12.65
C SER A 264 -1.62 10.17 13.94
N ILE A 265 -2.32 9.03 13.84
CA ILE A 265 -2.70 8.20 15.00
C ILE A 265 -1.45 7.64 15.69
N LEU A 266 -0.44 7.26 14.91
CA LEU A 266 0.84 6.74 15.41
C LEU A 266 1.81 7.83 15.88
N GLY A 267 1.53 9.12 15.62
CA GLY A 267 2.31 10.26 16.10
C GLY A 267 3.40 10.76 15.12
N ALA A 268 3.51 10.20 13.92
CA ALA A 268 4.53 10.62 12.94
C ALA A 268 4.33 12.07 12.44
N GLN A 269 3.10 12.58 12.46
CA GLN A 269 2.76 13.88 11.88
C GLN A 269 2.77 15.04 12.87
N GLU A 270 2.99 14.80 14.17
CA GLU A 270 2.87 15.84 15.21
C GLU A 270 3.83 17.01 15.02
N GLU A 271 5.06 16.73 14.58
CA GLU A 271 6.07 17.77 14.36
C GLU A 271 5.85 18.55 13.06
N TYR A 272 5.03 18.04 12.13
CA TYR A 272 4.82 18.58 10.79
C TYR A 272 3.46 19.28 10.61
N CYS A 273 2.67 19.43 11.67
CA CYS A 273 1.31 20.01 11.62
C CYS A 273 1.20 21.35 10.86
N SER A 274 2.23 22.19 10.88
CA SER A 274 2.22 23.47 10.18
C SER A 274 2.52 23.33 8.69
N GLU A 275 3.25 22.28 8.31
CA GLU A 275 3.72 22.04 6.95
C GLU A 275 2.65 21.36 6.12
N ILE A 276 1.96 20.35 6.72
CA ILE A 276 0.97 19.52 6.03
C ILE A 276 -0.47 20.04 6.11
N ARG A 277 -0.73 21.13 6.82
CA ARG A 277 -2.09 21.64 7.11
C ARG A 277 -2.93 22.02 5.88
N GLN A 278 -2.30 22.24 4.73
CA GLN A 278 -2.99 22.53 3.49
C GLN A 278 -3.64 21.28 2.91
N GLU A 279 -3.08 20.12 3.19
CA GLU A 279 -3.52 18.81 2.72
C GLU A 279 -4.25 18.02 3.80
N TRP A 280 -3.67 18.02 5.02
CA TRP A 280 -4.20 17.29 6.16
C TRP A 280 -4.22 18.15 7.44
N LYS A 281 -5.38 18.30 8.07
CA LYS A 281 -5.54 19.16 9.24
C LYS A 281 -5.45 18.44 10.57
N LEU A 282 -5.50 17.09 10.56
CA LEU A 282 -5.63 16.27 11.75
C LEU A 282 -4.33 15.58 12.16
N CYS A 283 -3.24 16.33 12.19
CA CYS A 283 -1.86 15.88 12.39
C CYS A 283 -1.54 15.21 13.74
N THR A 284 -2.53 14.99 14.63
CA THR A 284 -2.34 14.26 15.90
C THR A 284 -3.47 13.27 16.14
N LYS A 285 -3.19 12.24 16.93
CA LYS A 285 -4.16 11.21 17.33
C LYS A 285 -5.45 11.81 17.90
N GLU A 286 -5.33 12.82 18.78
CA GLU A 286 -6.48 13.47 19.40
C GLU A 286 -7.34 14.23 18.39
N LYS A 287 -6.72 14.84 17.38
CA LYS A 287 -7.46 15.53 16.31
C LYS A 287 -8.21 14.54 15.44
N VAL A 288 -7.56 13.43 15.02
CA VAL A 288 -8.22 12.36 14.27
C VAL A 288 -9.39 11.81 15.07
N MET A 289 -9.16 11.39 16.30
CA MET A 289 -10.20 10.83 17.18
C MET A 289 -11.43 11.75 17.35
N ASN A 290 -11.21 13.06 17.46
CA ASN A 290 -12.28 14.02 17.73
C ASN A 290 -12.99 14.53 16.47
N GLN A 291 -12.30 14.70 15.36
CA GLN A 291 -12.82 15.31 14.13
C GLN A 291 -13.26 14.24 13.13
N ASP A 292 -12.56 13.11 13.09
CA ASP A 292 -12.79 12.00 12.18
C ASP A 292 -12.88 10.66 12.95
N PRO A 293 -13.87 10.51 13.83
CA PRO A 293 -14.01 9.30 14.63
C PRO A 293 -14.27 8.04 13.79
N GLY A 294 -14.75 8.17 12.56
CA GLY A 294 -14.97 7.07 11.63
C GLY A 294 -13.65 6.40 11.29
N ILE A 295 -12.71 7.15 10.71
CA ILE A 295 -11.40 6.61 10.35
C ILE A 295 -10.61 6.20 11.60
N TYR A 296 -10.71 6.94 12.70
CA TYR A 296 -10.07 6.55 13.95
C TYR A 296 -10.52 5.16 14.41
N ASN A 297 -11.85 4.90 14.42
CA ASN A 297 -12.39 3.61 14.85
C ASN A 297 -12.01 2.50 13.87
N LEU A 298 -12.01 2.77 12.57
CA LEU A 298 -11.60 1.81 11.54
C LEU A 298 -10.14 1.39 11.74
N LEU A 299 -9.24 2.36 11.83
CA LEU A 299 -7.79 2.09 11.89
C LEU A 299 -7.32 1.55 13.26
N THR A 300 -8.12 1.73 14.32
CA THR A 300 -7.83 1.16 15.64
C THR A 300 -8.63 -0.10 15.96
N ASN A 301 -9.41 -0.61 15.00
CA ASN A 301 -10.15 -1.85 15.18
C ASN A 301 -9.18 -3.06 15.21
N PRO A 302 -9.12 -3.82 16.32
CA PRO A 302 -8.18 -4.95 16.45
C PRO A 302 -8.47 -6.11 15.49
N GLU A 303 -9.62 -6.12 14.82
CA GLU A 303 -9.97 -7.11 13.81
C GLU A 303 -9.01 -7.09 12.62
N TYR A 304 -8.62 -5.89 12.19
CA TYR A 304 -7.77 -5.71 11.00
C TYR A 304 -6.28 -5.80 11.30
N ARG A 305 -5.88 -5.74 12.58
CA ARG A 305 -4.48 -5.86 13.01
C ARG A 305 -3.53 -4.87 12.34
N LEU A 306 -4.01 -3.64 12.14
CA LEU A 306 -3.19 -2.52 11.72
C LEU A 306 -2.17 -2.15 12.81
N PRO A 307 -1.05 -1.50 12.47
CA PRO A 307 0.00 -1.17 13.43
C PRO A 307 -0.51 -0.25 14.55
N THR A 308 0.01 -0.45 15.74
CA THR A 308 -0.29 0.34 16.95
C THR A 308 0.92 1.12 17.47
N VAL A 309 2.10 0.81 16.95
CA VAL A 309 3.38 1.47 17.23
C VAL A 309 3.95 1.95 15.91
N LEU A 310 4.45 3.20 15.88
CA LEU A 310 5.09 3.76 14.70
C LEU A 310 6.38 3.00 14.37
N PRO A 311 6.55 2.48 13.15
CA PRO A 311 7.81 1.91 12.71
C PRO A 311 8.96 2.92 12.81
N ASP A 312 10.12 2.48 13.28
CA ASP A 312 11.31 3.31 13.44
C ASP A 312 12.53 2.81 12.61
N GLY A 313 12.32 1.72 11.86
CA GLY A 313 13.33 1.11 11.00
C GLY A 313 14.40 0.32 11.76
N SER A 314 14.09 -0.17 12.99
CA SER A 314 15.03 -0.92 13.83
C SER A 314 14.45 -2.26 14.35
N TYR A 315 13.86 -3.03 13.47
CA TYR A 315 13.22 -4.30 13.78
C TYR A 315 14.12 -5.27 14.56
N GLY A 316 13.59 -5.85 15.65
CA GLY A 316 14.26 -6.88 16.47
C GLY A 316 15.39 -6.37 17.36
N ARG A 317 15.45 -5.09 17.70
CA ARG A 317 16.48 -4.48 18.56
C ARG A 317 16.01 -4.22 19.97
#